data_e04a4b4da5e2d9f64cb66e45da520e9f
#
_entry.id   e04a4b4da5e2d9f64cb66e45da520e9f
#
_cell.length_a   1.000
_cell.length_b   1.000
_cell.length_c   1.000
_cell.angle_alpha   90.00
_cell.angle_beta   90.00
_cell.angle_gamma   90.00
#
_symmetry.space_group_name_H-M   'P 1'
#
loop_
_entity.id
_entity.type
_entity.pdbx_description
1 polymer ?
#
loop_
_entity_poly.entity_id
_entity_poly.type
_entity_poly.pdbx_seq_one_letter_code
_entity_poly.pdbx_strand_id
1 'polypeptide(L)'
;MSKSSKKKKAVIEERYHGPLITHGVSLVYIKLYPWIALALTGFLYVGGTYEDDLGIFKGLSLFCGFVNILGIIISFIPYLVNAWKTLTYCLIALTVLSLVIGIDFIGLLMVISDGSSIGAKEIYQSPLTPFYVILMMFLFIFACGLYAWYYLPKNQGKVWAFNQVKEGDRKKTWWDNFAIAFAGATIIPSLLTGYIQIAFGVLLGILLTLTLPAVMVDAVYAAIYIRKHPDYEELT
;
A
#
# COMPACT_ATOMS: atom_id res chain seq x y z
N MET A 1 -42.33 43.19 6.55
CA MET A 1 -40.90 42.91 6.84
C MET A 1 -40.72 41.40 6.93
N SER A 2 -40.25 40.77 5.83
CA SER A 2 -40.06 39.33 5.77
C SER A 2 -38.65 39.01 6.29
N LYS A 3 -38.54 38.27 7.39
CA LYS A 3 -37.25 37.73 7.90
C LYS A 3 -36.81 36.61 6.98
N SER A 4 -35.88 36.93 6.06
CA SER A 4 -35.14 35.94 5.30
C SER A 4 -34.39 35.03 6.28
N SER A 5 -34.88 33.81 6.44
CA SER A 5 -34.18 32.71 7.13
C SER A 5 -32.96 32.35 6.28
N LYS A 6 -31.81 32.87 6.65
CA LYS A 6 -30.52 32.38 6.14
C LYS A 6 -30.39 30.93 6.60
N LYS A 7 -30.70 29.95 5.72
CA LYS A 7 -30.28 28.57 5.87
C LYS A 7 -28.74 28.60 6.07
N LYS A 8 -28.28 28.28 7.30
CA LYS A 8 -26.88 27.97 7.54
C LYS A 8 -26.56 26.81 6.63
N LYS A 9 -25.74 27.03 5.60
CA LYS A 9 -25.10 25.94 4.87
C LYS A 9 -24.40 25.09 5.94
N ALA A 10 -24.83 23.83 6.07
CA ALA A 10 -24.11 22.87 6.87
C ALA A 10 -22.66 22.90 6.38
N VAL A 11 -21.73 23.17 7.29
CA VAL A 11 -20.30 23.04 7.00
C VAL A 11 -20.12 21.55 6.73
N ILE A 12 -19.89 21.21 5.48
CA ILE A 12 -19.55 19.82 5.11
C ILE A 12 -18.21 19.59 5.80
N GLU A 13 -18.21 18.68 6.77
CA GLU A 13 -17.00 18.26 7.46
C GLU A 13 -16.05 17.69 6.40
N GLU A 14 -14.87 18.29 6.24
CA GLU A 14 -13.88 17.78 5.28
C GLU A 14 -13.44 16.38 5.70
N ARG A 15 -13.27 15.50 4.71
CA ARG A 15 -12.77 14.15 4.96
C ARG A 15 -11.37 14.22 5.56
N TYR A 16 -11.18 13.61 6.72
CA TYR A 16 -9.87 13.48 7.34
C TYR A 16 -8.95 12.59 6.50
N HIS A 17 -7.69 12.95 6.43
CA HIS A 17 -6.64 12.20 5.72
C HIS A 17 -5.61 11.65 6.70
N GLY A 18 -5.04 10.51 6.37
CA GLY A 18 -4.00 9.89 7.16
C GLY A 18 -2.68 10.68 7.12
N PRO A 19 -1.75 10.37 8.03
CA PRO A 19 -0.53 11.17 8.23
C PRO A 19 0.45 11.13 7.06
N LEU A 20 0.40 10.11 6.21
CA LEU A 20 1.29 9.97 5.05
C LEU A 20 0.66 10.43 3.73
N ILE A 21 -0.65 10.71 3.70
CA ILE A 21 -1.39 11.02 2.47
C ILE A 21 -1.94 12.43 2.57
N THR A 22 -1.33 13.36 1.86
CA THR A 22 -1.62 14.81 1.97
C THR A 22 -3.03 15.17 1.49
N HIS A 23 -3.53 14.48 0.44
CA HIS A 23 -4.83 14.78 -0.16
C HIS A 23 -5.84 13.63 -0.05
N GLY A 24 -5.45 12.54 0.65
CA GLY A 24 -6.23 11.31 0.72
C GLY A 24 -6.25 10.51 -0.58
N VAL A 25 -6.71 9.28 -0.49
CA VAL A 25 -6.90 8.42 -1.67
C VAL A 25 -8.13 8.89 -2.42
N SER A 26 -7.98 9.19 -3.71
CA SER A 26 -9.08 9.56 -4.61
C SER A 26 -9.48 8.39 -5.52
N LEU A 27 -10.66 8.49 -6.15
CA LEU A 27 -11.13 7.49 -7.11
C LEU A 27 -10.22 7.36 -8.33
N VAL A 28 -9.36 8.36 -8.61
CA VAL A 28 -8.38 8.32 -9.72
C VAL A 28 -7.36 7.19 -9.54
N TYR A 29 -7.08 6.76 -8.31
CA TYR A 29 -6.15 5.66 -8.05
C TYR A 29 -6.56 4.34 -8.74
N ILE A 30 -7.87 4.11 -8.99
CA ILE A 30 -8.35 2.92 -9.71
C ILE A 30 -7.86 2.89 -11.17
N LYS A 31 -7.49 4.04 -11.75
CA LYS A 31 -7.00 4.12 -13.14
C LYS A 31 -5.55 3.66 -13.30
N LEU A 32 -4.74 3.77 -12.27
CA LEU A 32 -3.29 3.53 -12.35
C LEU A 32 -2.86 2.27 -11.57
N TYR A 33 -3.26 2.15 -10.32
CA TYR A 33 -2.75 1.10 -9.43
C TYR A 33 -3.04 -0.33 -9.90
N PRO A 34 -4.23 -0.66 -10.45
CA PRO A 34 -4.49 -2.02 -10.92
C PRO A 34 -3.59 -2.44 -12.08
N TRP A 35 -3.16 -1.51 -12.95
CA TRP A 35 -2.22 -1.82 -14.02
C TRP A 35 -0.85 -2.20 -13.50
N ILE A 36 -0.33 -1.43 -12.54
CA ILE A 36 0.96 -1.73 -11.91
C ILE A 36 0.89 -3.06 -11.17
N ALA A 37 -0.17 -3.27 -10.40
CA ALA A 37 -0.38 -4.50 -9.65
C ALA A 37 -0.59 -5.72 -10.56
N LEU A 38 -1.31 -5.56 -11.68
CA LEU A 38 -1.51 -6.64 -12.66
C LEU A 38 -0.19 -7.01 -13.35
N ALA A 39 0.62 -6.02 -13.75
CA ALA A 39 1.93 -6.29 -14.34
C ALA A 39 2.81 -7.09 -13.37
N LEU A 40 2.84 -6.70 -12.09
CA LEU A 40 3.60 -7.37 -11.05
C LEU A 40 3.09 -8.80 -10.80
N THR A 41 1.78 -8.95 -10.58
CA THR A 41 1.17 -10.28 -10.31
C THR A 41 1.23 -11.19 -11.53
N GLY A 42 1.11 -10.63 -12.75
CA GLY A 42 1.28 -11.37 -13.99
C GLY A 42 2.70 -11.90 -14.17
N PHE A 43 3.71 -11.05 -13.88
CA PHE A 43 5.11 -11.46 -13.89
C PHE A 43 5.36 -12.60 -12.90
N LEU A 44 4.85 -12.49 -11.68
CA LEU A 44 5.01 -13.53 -10.65
C LEU A 44 4.27 -14.82 -11.02
N TYR A 45 3.08 -14.70 -11.62
CA TYR A 45 2.33 -15.88 -12.08
C TYR A 45 3.05 -16.60 -13.23
N VAL A 46 3.52 -15.88 -14.23
CA VAL A 46 4.23 -16.47 -15.38
C VAL A 46 5.56 -17.05 -14.93
N GLY A 47 6.33 -16.34 -14.12
CA GLY A 47 7.59 -16.85 -13.54
C GLY A 47 7.40 -18.11 -12.71
N GLY A 48 6.27 -18.17 -11.99
CA GLY A 48 5.94 -19.33 -11.14
C GLY A 48 5.34 -20.52 -11.87
N THR A 49 4.79 -20.36 -13.07
CA THR A 49 4.21 -21.47 -13.84
C THR A 49 5.25 -22.30 -14.59
N TYR A 50 6.48 -21.83 -14.68
CA TYR A 50 7.57 -22.63 -15.25
C TYR A 50 7.92 -23.87 -14.40
N GLU A 51 7.51 -23.88 -13.14
CA GLU A 51 7.64 -25.02 -12.24
C GLU A 51 6.27 -25.40 -11.68
N ASP A 52 5.93 -26.67 -11.81
CA ASP A 52 4.57 -27.21 -11.62
C ASP A 52 3.97 -27.06 -10.21
N ASP A 53 4.69 -26.54 -9.21
CA ASP A 53 4.30 -26.65 -7.79
C ASP A 53 4.43 -25.38 -6.94
N LEU A 54 4.01 -24.21 -7.46
CA LEU A 54 3.92 -23.00 -6.62
C LEU A 54 2.76 -23.01 -5.60
N GLY A 55 1.92 -24.03 -5.59
CA GLY A 55 0.91 -24.26 -4.56
C GLY A 55 0.11 -23.01 -4.19
N ILE A 56 0.23 -22.56 -2.94
CA ILE A 56 -0.49 -21.40 -2.38
C ILE A 56 -0.17 -20.11 -3.13
N PHE A 57 1.09 -19.87 -3.54
CA PHE A 57 1.50 -18.65 -4.24
C PHE A 57 0.82 -18.50 -5.60
N LYS A 58 0.60 -19.62 -6.32
CA LYS A 58 -0.14 -19.60 -7.60
C LYS A 58 -1.59 -19.18 -7.38
N GLY A 59 -2.25 -19.74 -6.38
CA GLY A 59 -3.63 -19.37 -6.02
C GLY A 59 -3.73 -17.90 -5.61
N LEU A 60 -2.79 -17.42 -4.82
CA LEU A 60 -2.73 -16.03 -4.38
C LEU A 60 -2.49 -15.07 -5.54
N SER A 61 -1.58 -15.39 -6.46
CA SER A 61 -1.31 -14.59 -7.66
C SER A 61 -2.54 -14.54 -8.59
N LEU A 62 -3.26 -15.65 -8.75
CA LEU A 62 -4.52 -15.66 -9.52
C LEU A 62 -5.59 -14.79 -8.88
N PHE A 63 -5.76 -14.86 -7.56
CA PHE A 63 -6.69 -14.00 -6.83
C PHE A 63 -6.33 -12.52 -7.00
N CYS A 64 -5.06 -12.14 -6.80
CA CYS A 64 -4.57 -10.79 -7.02
C CYS A 64 -4.78 -10.33 -8.47
N GLY A 65 -4.49 -11.20 -9.44
CA GLY A 65 -4.73 -10.94 -10.86
C GLY A 65 -6.19 -10.66 -11.16
N PHE A 66 -7.10 -11.46 -10.62
CA PHE A 66 -8.55 -11.27 -10.76
C PHE A 66 -9.01 -9.91 -10.20
N VAL A 67 -8.57 -9.56 -8.98
CA VAL A 67 -8.89 -8.27 -8.37
C VAL A 67 -8.42 -7.10 -9.23
N ASN A 68 -7.20 -7.19 -9.77
CA ASN A 68 -6.61 -6.13 -10.58
C ASN A 68 -7.32 -6.01 -11.95
N ILE A 69 -7.67 -7.11 -12.59
CA ILE A 69 -8.46 -7.11 -13.84
C ILE A 69 -9.84 -6.46 -13.59
N LEU A 70 -10.51 -6.81 -12.49
CA LEU A 70 -11.78 -6.20 -12.12
C LEU A 70 -11.64 -4.69 -11.90
N GLY A 71 -10.57 -4.26 -11.22
CA GLY A 71 -10.24 -2.85 -11.03
C GLY A 71 -10.05 -2.11 -12.36
N ILE A 72 -9.32 -2.72 -13.30
CA ILE A 72 -9.12 -2.18 -14.64
C ILE A 72 -10.45 -2.04 -15.39
N ILE A 73 -11.28 -3.08 -15.42
CA ILE A 73 -12.58 -3.06 -16.11
C ILE A 73 -13.45 -1.92 -15.56
N ILE A 74 -13.55 -1.78 -14.24
CA ILE A 74 -14.33 -0.73 -13.59
C ILE A 74 -13.76 0.65 -13.93
N SER A 75 -12.44 0.80 -13.99
CA SER A 75 -11.79 2.08 -14.30
C SER A 75 -12.14 2.66 -15.67
N PHE A 76 -12.49 1.78 -16.65
CA PHE A 76 -12.94 2.21 -17.98
C PHE A 76 -14.38 2.70 -18.04
N ILE A 77 -15.16 2.49 -16.97
CA ILE A 77 -16.56 2.87 -16.92
C ILE A 77 -16.76 3.96 -15.86
N PRO A 78 -16.54 5.26 -16.17
CA PRO A 78 -16.62 6.35 -15.21
C PRO A 78 -17.95 6.41 -14.46
N TYR A 79 -19.03 6.01 -15.12
CA TYR A 79 -20.35 5.92 -14.52
C TYR A 79 -20.36 4.93 -13.33
N LEU A 80 -19.76 3.73 -13.49
CA LEU A 80 -19.68 2.75 -12.40
C LEU A 80 -18.78 3.23 -11.26
N VAL A 81 -17.66 3.87 -11.57
CA VAL A 81 -16.75 4.44 -10.57
C VAL A 81 -17.49 5.43 -9.68
N ASN A 82 -18.30 6.31 -10.26
CA ASN A 82 -19.04 7.32 -9.53
C ASN A 82 -20.32 6.78 -8.86
N ALA A 83 -21.02 5.83 -9.49
CA ALA A 83 -22.22 5.24 -8.91
C ALA A 83 -21.89 4.32 -7.72
N TRP A 84 -20.74 3.62 -7.79
CA TRP A 84 -20.31 2.64 -6.78
C TRP A 84 -19.02 3.07 -6.07
N LYS A 85 -18.95 4.32 -5.64
CA LYS A 85 -17.77 4.90 -4.96
C LYS A 85 -17.22 4.00 -3.85
N THR A 86 -18.09 3.47 -2.99
CA THR A 86 -17.69 2.57 -1.90
C THR A 86 -16.98 1.30 -2.41
N LEU A 87 -17.56 0.66 -3.43
CA LEU A 87 -16.94 -0.54 -4.04
C LEU A 87 -15.61 -0.20 -4.70
N THR A 88 -15.54 0.94 -5.38
CA THR A 88 -14.30 1.41 -6.02
C THR A 88 -13.19 1.62 -4.99
N TYR A 89 -13.49 2.22 -3.85
CA TYR A 89 -12.50 2.34 -2.76
C TYR A 89 -12.08 1.00 -2.17
N CYS A 90 -13.01 0.06 -2.02
CA CYS A 90 -12.67 -1.30 -1.60
C CYS A 90 -11.74 -1.99 -2.62
N LEU A 91 -11.97 -1.80 -3.92
CA LEU A 91 -11.10 -2.32 -4.97
C LEU A 91 -9.71 -1.67 -4.94
N ILE A 92 -9.63 -0.35 -4.72
CA ILE A 92 -8.35 0.33 -4.53
C ILE A 92 -7.59 -0.29 -3.35
N ALA A 93 -8.25 -0.51 -2.22
CA ALA A 93 -7.63 -1.14 -1.06
C ALA A 93 -7.12 -2.56 -1.36
N LEU A 94 -7.90 -3.38 -2.06
CA LEU A 94 -7.51 -4.74 -2.47
C LEU A 94 -6.37 -4.73 -3.50
N THR A 95 -6.36 -3.75 -4.42
CA THR A 95 -5.26 -3.56 -5.36
C THR A 95 -3.96 -3.20 -4.65
N VAL A 96 -4.01 -2.31 -3.65
CA VAL A 96 -2.83 -1.98 -2.84
C VAL A 96 -2.36 -3.19 -2.03
N LEU A 97 -3.28 -3.98 -1.47
CA LEU A 97 -2.92 -5.25 -0.83
C LEU A 97 -2.22 -6.20 -1.81
N SER A 98 -2.72 -6.30 -3.04
CA SER A 98 -2.09 -7.08 -4.11
C SER A 98 -0.66 -6.61 -4.42
N LEU A 99 -0.42 -5.28 -4.41
CA LEU A 99 0.92 -4.71 -4.56
C LEU A 99 1.84 -5.11 -3.41
N VAL A 100 1.38 -5.01 -2.16
CA VAL A 100 2.17 -5.42 -0.98
C VAL A 100 2.57 -6.89 -1.11
N ILE A 101 1.62 -7.77 -1.38
CA ILE A 101 1.87 -9.21 -1.54
C ILE A 101 2.90 -9.47 -2.65
N GLY A 102 2.74 -8.81 -3.80
CA GLY A 102 3.65 -8.98 -4.93
C GLY A 102 5.08 -8.51 -4.63
N ILE A 103 5.21 -7.37 -3.96
CA ILE A 103 6.53 -6.83 -3.60
C ILE A 103 7.20 -7.67 -2.51
N ASP A 104 6.44 -8.09 -1.49
CA ASP A 104 6.97 -8.97 -0.44
C ASP A 104 7.42 -10.31 -1.01
N PHE A 105 6.72 -10.83 -2.02
CA PHE A 105 7.15 -12.04 -2.71
C PHE A 105 8.45 -11.83 -3.49
N ILE A 106 8.62 -10.69 -4.19
CA ILE A 106 9.90 -10.35 -4.82
C ILE A 106 11.01 -10.22 -3.78
N GLY A 107 10.74 -9.55 -2.66
CA GLY A 107 11.69 -9.44 -1.55
C GLY A 107 12.10 -10.81 -1.01
N LEU A 108 11.15 -11.72 -0.87
CA LEU A 108 11.41 -13.11 -0.47
C LEU A 108 12.33 -13.84 -1.46
N LEU A 109 12.03 -13.71 -2.76
CA LEU A 109 12.88 -14.29 -3.82
C LEU A 109 14.31 -13.75 -3.73
N MET A 110 14.48 -12.45 -3.50
CA MET A 110 15.79 -11.83 -3.34
C MET A 110 16.55 -12.33 -2.11
N VAL A 111 15.82 -12.62 -1.02
CA VAL A 111 16.41 -13.14 0.24
C VAL A 111 16.86 -14.58 0.12
N ILE A 112 16.12 -15.40 -0.64
CA ILE A 112 16.41 -16.82 -0.78
C ILE A 112 17.44 -17.09 -1.90
N SER A 113 17.47 -16.22 -2.92
CA SER A 113 18.37 -16.38 -4.08
C SER A 113 19.82 -16.17 -3.69
N ASP A 114 20.61 -17.19 -3.93
CA ASP A 114 22.08 -17.12 -3.86
C ASP A 114 22.74 -16.79 -5.21
N GLY A 115 21.94 -16.28 -6.18
CA GLY A 115 22.39 -15.98 -7.53
C GLY A 115 22.15 -17.10 -8.54
N SER A 116 21.61 -18.24 -8.10
CA SER A 116 21.13 -19.33 -8.97
C SER A 116 19.66 -19.14 -9.37
N SER A 117 19.19 -19.90 -10.35
CA SER A 117 17.77 -19.97 -10.68
C SER A 117 17.00 -20.59 -9.50
N ILE A 118 16.02 -19.85 -8.96
CA ILE A 118 15.23 -20.31 -7.82
C ILE A 118 14.06 -21.14 -8.33
N GLY A 119 14.00 -22.39 -7.89
CA GLY A 119 12.83 -23.22 -8.07
C GLY A 119 11.76 -22.97 -6.98
N ALA A 120 10.51 -23.23 -7.28
CA ALA A 120 9.42 -23.17 -6.29
C ALA A 120 9.69 -24.03 -5.05
N LYS A 121 10.33 -25.16 -5.25
CA LYS A 121 10.73 -26.08 -4.18
C LYS A 121 11.67 -25.44 -3.17
N GLU A 122 12.62 -24.62 -3.64
CA GLU A 122 13.59 -23.92 -2.78
C GLU A 122 12.90 -22.89 -1.89
N ILE A 123 11.86 -22.21 -2.39
CA ILE A 123 11.06 -21.25 -1.61
C ILE A 123 10.41 -21.97 -0.42
N TYR A 124 9.81 -23.12 -0.63
CA TYR A 124 9.14 -23.86 0.43
C TYR A 124 10.09 -24.58 1.39
N GLN A 125 11.27 -24.94 0.93
CA GLN A 125 12.28 -25.67 1.73
C GLN A 125 13.23 -24.75 2.49
N SER A 126 13.35 -23.48 2.09
CA SER A 126 14.23 -22.53 2.77
C SER A 126 13.74 -22.24 4.19
N PRO A 127 14.60 -22.37 5.22
CA PRO A 127 14.26 -21.97 6.57
C PRO A 127 14.05 -20.47 6.72
N LEU A 128 14.51 -19.64 5.77
CA LEU A 128 14.34 -18.18 5.76
C LEU A 128 12.92 -17.78 5.36
N THR A 129 12.22 -18.60 4.57
CA THR A 129 10.86 -18.30 4.11
C THR A 129 9.88 -18.03 5.26
N PRO A 130 9.70 -18.93 6.25
CA PRO A 130 8.75 -18.69 7.32
C PRO A 130 9.14 -17.46 8.17
N PHE A 131 10.44 -17.23 8.42
CA PHE A 131 10.88 -16.03 9.14
C PHE A 131 10.54 -14.75 8.39
N TYR A 132 10.82 -14.69 7.08
CA TYR A 132 10.50 -13.53 6.25
C TYR A 132 8.99 -13.27 6.20
N VAL A 133 8.20 -14.30 5.92
CA VAL A 133 6.74 -14.19 5.83
C VAL A 133 6.13 -13.72 7.15
N ILE A 134 6.54 -14.31 8.27
CA ILE A 134 6.04 -13.93 9.61
C ILE A 134 6.42 -12.48 9.91
N LEU A 135 7.65 -12.07 9.60
CA LEU A 135 8.11 -10.69 9.80
C LEU A 135 7.28 -9.70 8.99
N MET A 136 7.09 -9.96 7.68
CA MET A 136 6.31 -9.06 6.80
C MET A 136 4.84 -9.01 7.21
N MET A 137 4.23 -10.13 7.55
CA MET A 137 2.86 -10.17 8.09
C MET A 137 2.73 -9.36 9.39
N PHE A 138 3.66 -9.50 10.31
CA PHE A 138 3.67 -8.72 11.55
C PHE A 138 3.77 -7.22 11.26
N LEU A 139 4.72 -6.82 10.42
CA LEU A 139 4.90 -5.41 10.02
C LEU A 139 3.67 -4.85 9.32
N PHE A 140 3.05 -5.63 8.43
CA PHE A 140 1.83 -5.25 7.73
C PHE A 140 0.66 -4.99 8.68
N ILE A 141 0.40 -5.95 9.60
CA ILE A 141 -0.67 -5.83 10.59
C ILE A 141 -0.40 -4.65 11.53
N PHE A 142 0.84 -4.48 11.97
CA PHE A 142 1.26 -3.36 12.80
C PHE A 142 1.02 -2.02 12.09
N ALA A 143 1.44 -1.89 10.82
CA ALA A 143 1.25 -0.69 10.02
C ALA A 143 -0.24 -0.38 9.81
N CYS A 144 -1.05 -1.39 9.45
CA CYS A 144 -2.49 -1.23 9.33
C CYS A 144 -3.12 -0.75 10.64
N GLY A 145 -2.75 -1.34 11.77
CA GLY A 145 -3.22 -0.94 13.08
C GLY A 145 -2.82 0.49 13.44
N LEU A 146 -1.57 0.86 13.17
CA LEU A 146 -1.04 2.20 13.40
C LEU A 146 -1.81 3.24 12.57
N TYR A 147 -1.98 3.01 11.27
CA TYR A 147 -2.71 3.94 10.41
C TYR A 147 -4.19 4.01 10.77
N ALA A 148 -4.85 2.87 11.04
CA ALA A 148 -6.24 2.85 11.49
C ALA A 148 -6.46 3.62 12.80
N TRP A 149 -5.49 3.60 13.70
CA TRP A 149 -5.52 4.37 14.94
C TRP A 149 -5.65 5.89 14.69
N TYR A 150 -5.06 6.43 13.62
CA TYR A 150 -5.16 7.83 13.25
C TYR A 150 -6.58 8.25 12.83
N TYR A 151 -7.38 7.33 12.28
CA TYR A 151 -8.75 7.59 11.86
C TYR A 151 -9.78 7.55 13.01
N LEU A 152 -9.35 7.18 14.22
CA LEU A 152 -10.22 7.30 15.39
C LEU A 152 -10.48 8.79 15.69
N PRO A 153 -11.74 9.19 16.03
CA PRO A 153 -12.13 10.60 16.23
C PRO A 153 -11.23 11.36 17.18
N LYS A 154 -10.72 10.70 18.24
CA LYS A 154 -9.81 11.29 19.24
C LYS A 154 -8.39 11.57 18.71
N ASN A 155 -8.00 10.96 17.59
CA ASN A 155 -6.66 11.05 17.03
C ASN A 155 -6.61 11.83 15.71
N GLN A 156 -7.78 12.10 15.11
CA GLN A 156 -7.87 12.90 13.90
C GLN A 156 -7.25 14.28 14.11
N GLY A 157 -6.53 14.77 13.11
CA GLY A 157 -5.81 16.05 13.20
C GLY A 157 -4.49 16.00 13.97
N LYS A 158 -4.11 14.87 14.59
CA LYS A 158 -2.76 14.68 15.15
C LYS A 158 -1.79 14.35 14.03
N VAL A 159 -1.24 15.38 13.41
CA VAL A 159 -0.29 15.24 12.30
C VAL A 159 1.10 14.97 12.86
N TRP A 160 1.83 14.04 12.25
CA TRP A 160 3.22 13.80 12.59
C TRP A 160 4.07 15.02 12.28
N ALA A 161 5.11 15.27 13.09
CA ALA A 161 5.93 16.47 12.97
C ALA A 161 6.54 16.67 11.58
N PHE A 162 6.88 15.58 10.86
CA PHE A 162 7.42 15.66 9.51
C PHE A 162 6.39 16.09 8.43
N ASN A 163 5.08 15.94 8.70
CA ASN A 163 4.02 16.43 7.82
C ASN A 163 3.59 17.87 8.15
N GLN A 164 4.06 18.44 9.27
CA GLN A 164 3.75 19.81 9.67
C GLN A 164 4.70 20.85 9.06
N VAL A 165 5.73 20.40 8.33
CA VAL A 165 6.73 21.29 7.76
C VAL A 165 6.10 22.11 6.65
N LYS A 166 5.91 23.42 6.89
CA LYS A 166 5.56 24.40 5.85
C LYS A 166 6.64 24.39 4.77
N GLU A 167 6.23 24.40 3.51
CA GLU A 167 7.12 24.54 2.36
C GLU A 167 8.06 25.73 2.63
N GLY A 168 9.35 25.48 2.72
CA GLY A 168 10.39 26.50 2.91
C GLY A 168 11.30 26.32 4.14
N ASP A 169 10.87 25.61 5.16
CA ASP A 169 11.63 25.50 6.41
C ASP A 169 11.98 24.04 6.77
N ARG A 170 12.43 23.27 5.79
CA ARG A 170 12.85 21.89 5.99
C ARG A 170 14.17 21.83 6.78
N LYS A 171 14.10 22.06 8.07
CA LYS A 171 15.21 21.67 8.94
C LYS A 171 15.42 20.18 8.79
N LYS A 172 16.63 19.76 8.37
CA LYS A 172 17.04 18.35 8.37
C LYS A 172 16.66 17.73 9.69
N THR A 173 15.68 16.83 9.67
CA THR A 173 15.19 16.16 10.86
C THR A 173 16.12 14.99 11.19
N TRP A 174 16.21 14.58 12.45
CA TRP A 174 16.94 13.38 12.87
C TRP A 174 16.60 12.14 12.03
N TRP A 175 15.34 12.04 11.57
CA TRP A 175 14.86 10.97 10.69
C TRP A 175 15.52 10.96 9.30
N ASP A 176 15.86 12.13 8.74
CA ASP A 176 16.58 12.19 7.46
C ASP A 176 17.99 11.61 7.62
N ASN A 177 18.64 11.91 8.74
CA ASN A 177 19.94 11.36 9.05
C ASN A 177 19.88 9.87 9.40
N PHE A 178 18.83 9.44 10.11
CA PHE A 178 18.61 8.02 10.43
C PHE A 178 18.37 7.19 9.17
N ALA A 179 17.54 7.65 8.26
CA ALA A 179 17.27 6.96 6.99
C ALA A 179 18.54 6.80 6.15
N ILE A 180 19.37 7.85 6.06
CA ILE A 180 20.66 7.81 5.36
C ILE A 180 21.64 6.87 6.08
N ALA A 181 21.74 6.95 7.40
CA ALA A 181 22.61 6.09 8.19
C ALA A 181 22.19 4.62 8.10
N PHE A 182 20.87 4.33 8.14
CA PHE A 182 20.33 2.99 8.00
C PHE A 182 20.58 2.43 6.60
N ALA A 183 20.34 3.23 5.56
CA ALA A 183 20.65 2.84 4.17
C ALA A 183 22.17 2.58 4.00
N GLY A 184 23.02 3.43 4.54
CA GLY A 184 24.47 3.23 4.51
C GLY A 184 24.90 1.98 5.28
N ALA A 185 24.37 1.74 6.47
CA ALA A 185 24.68 0.57 7.28
C ALA A 185 24.21 -0.77 6.67
N THR A 186 23.20 -0.75 5.82
CA THR A 186 22.72 -1.95 5.12
C THR A 186 23.39 -2.14 3.75
N ILE A 187 23.54 -1.08 2.96
CA ILE A 187 24.06 -1.15 1.60
C ILE A 187 25.58 -1.36 1.59
N ILE A 188 26.34 -0.62 2.40
CA ILE A 188 27.80 -0.67 2.38
C ILE A 188 28.34 -2.06 2.76
N PRO A 189 27.95 -2.69 3.88
CA PRO A 189 28.37 -4.04 4.20
C PRO A 189 27.94 -5.07 3.15
N SER A 190 26.74 -4.92 2.60
CA SER A 190 26.20 -5.83 1.59
C SER A 190 26.98 -5.77 0.27
N LEU A 191 27.45 -4.57 -0.12
CA LEU A 191 28.35 -4.39 -1.26
C LEU A 191 29.70 -5.09 -1.05
N LEU A 192 30.24 -5.00 0.18
CA LEU A 192 31.53 -5.59 0.53
C LEU A 192 31.48 -7.12 0.62
N THR A 193 30.33 -7.65 1.05
CA THR A 193 30.12 -9.10 1.27
C THR A 193 29.46 -9.82 0.11
N GLY A 194 29.00 -9.10 -0.93
CA GLY A 194 28.23 -9.67 -2.04
C GLY A 194 26.75 -9.94 -1.73
N TYR A 195 26.26 -9.69 -0.51
CA TYR A 195 24.87 -9.90 -0.11
C TYR A 195 23.96 -8.71 -0.40
N ILE A 196 24.30 -7.87 -1.36
CA ILE A 196 23.52 -6.65 -1.69
C ILE A 196 22.08 -6.98 -2.08
N GLN A 197 21.86 -8.09 -2.77
CA GLN A 197 20.54 -8.52 -3.21
C GLN A 197 19.64 -8.85 -2.00
N ILE A 198 20.16 -9.58 -1.03
CA ILE A 198 19.44 -9.94 0.20
C ILE A 198 19.08 -8.68 0.99
N ALA A 199 20.05 -7.79 1.20
CA ALA A 199 19.83 -6.54 1.91
C ALA A 199 18.78 -5.66 1.21
N PHE A 200 18.83 -5.58 -0.12
CA PHE A 200 17.86 -4.82 -0.91
C PHE A 200 16.46 -5.45 -0.82
N GLY A 201 16.34 -6.77 -0.91
CA GLY A 201 15.05 -7.48 -0.79
C GLY A 201 14.39 -7.25 0.58
N VAL A 202 15.16 -7.35 1.67
CA VAL A 202 14.66 -7.08 3.03
C VAL A 202 14.26 -5.62 3.18
N LEU A 203 15.09 -4.69 2.71
CA LEU A 203 14.86 -3.25 2.83
C LEU A 203 13.62 -2.81 2.04
N LEU A 204 13.48 -3.31 0.82
CA LEU A 204 12.33 -3.06 -0.04
C LEU A 204 11.03 -3.59 0.60
N GLY A 205 11.05 -4.86 1.08
CA GLY A 205 9.92 -5.46 1.77
C GLY A 205 9.51 -4.63 2.99
N ILE A 206 10.43 -4.33 3.91
CA ILE A 206 10.14 -3.54 5.12
C ILE A 206 9.59 -2.16 4.75
N LEU A 207 10.24 -1.42 3.84
CA LEU A 207 9.84 -0.07 3.49
C LEU A 207 8.41 -0.03 2.93
N LEU A 208 8.12 -0.90 1.97
CA LEU A 208 6.83 -0.89 1.29
C LEU A 208 5.72 -1.52 2.13
N THR A 209 6.03 -2.55 2.92
CA THR A 209 5.10 -3.13 3.89
C THR A 209 4.73 -2.16 5.02
N LEU A 210 5.60 -1.21 5.36
CA LEU A 210 5.27 -0.17 6.33
C LEU A 210 4.55 1.04 5.71
N THR A 211 4.74 1.34 4.42
CA THR A 211 4.21 2.57 3.80
C THR A 211 2.91 2.34 3.01
N LEU A 212 2.80 1.28 2.22
CA LEU A 212 1.62 1.01 1.40
C LEU A 212 0.32 0.82 2.20
N PRO A 213 0.33 0.23 3.42
CA PRO A 213 -0.86 0.15 4.24
C PRO A 213 -1.51 1.49 4.56
N ALA A 214 -0.76 2.62 4.52
CA ALA A 214 -1.34 3.94 4.67
C ALA A 214 -2.40 4.22 3.59
N VAL A 215 -2.08 3.87 2.33
CA VAL A 215 -3.00 4.03 1.18
C VAL A 215 -4.20 3.09 1.31
N MET A 216 -3.94 1.85 1.72
CA MET A 216 -5.01 0.85 1.91
C MET A 216 -5.99 1.28 2.99
N VAL A 217 -5.49 1.70 4.16
CA VAL A 217 -6.32 2.13 5.29
C VAL A 217 -7.09 3.40 4.94
N ASP A 218 -6.46 4.36 4.23
CA ASP A 218 -7.15 5.57 3.78
C ASP A 218 -8.28 5.24 2.79
N ALA A 219 -8.07 4.32 1.86
CA ALA A 219 -9.11 3.86 0.94
C ALA A 219 -10.29 3.20 1.68
N VAL A 220 -10.01 2.35 2.68
CA VAL A 220 -11.05 1.75 3.52
C VAL A 220 -11.81 2.81 4.30
N TYR A 221 -11.10 3.78 4.88
CA TYR A 221 -11.74 4.89 5.58
C TYR A 221 -12.60 5.73 4.63
N ALA A 222 -12.13 6.01 3.41
CA ALA A 222 -12.89 6.70 2.38
C ALA A 222 -14.19 5.95 2.03
N ALA A 223 -14.13 4.62 1.88
CA ALA A 223 -15.31 3.80 1.65
C ALA A 223 -16.35 3.93 2.78
N ILE A 224 -15.88 3.92 4.04
CA ILE A 224 -16.74 4.09 5.21
C ILE A 224 -17.33 5.51 5.28
N TYR A 225 -16.48 6.52 5.00
CA TYR A 225 -16.88 7.93 5.05
C TYR A 225 -17.97 8.25 4.02
N ILE A 226 -17.80 7.85 2.76
CA ILE A 226 -18.78 8.07 1.69
C ILE A 226 -20.10 7.33 1.98
N ARG A 227 -20.03 6.15 2.58
CA ARG A 227 -21.26 5.44 2.99
C ARG A 227 -22.08 6.22 4.03
N LYS A 228 -21.38 6.99 4.90
CA LYS A 228 -22.02 7.84 5.93
C LYS A 228 -22.45 9.20 5.39
N HIS A 229 -21.77 9.70 4.34
CA HIS A 229 -21.97 11.01 3.73
C HIS A 229 -22.17 10.86 2.21
N PRO A 230 -23.32 10.33 1.73
CA PRO A 230 -23.56 10.04 0.32
C PRO A 230 -23.54 11.29 -0.58
N ASP A 231 -23.84 12.46 -0.01
CA ASP A 231 -23.84 13.75 -0.72
C ASP A 231 -22.46 14.40 -0.82
N TYR A 232 -21.41 13.71 -0.37
CA TYR A 232 -20.05 14.22 -0.45
C TYR A 232 -19.55 14.20 -1.91
N GLU A 233 -19.30 15.38 -2.47
CA GLU A 233 -18.65 15.56 -3.77
C GLU A 233 -17.15 15.54 -3.58
N GLU A 234 -16.50 14.54 -4.14
CA GLU A 234 -15.04 14.52 -4.19
C GLU A 234 -14.54 15.57 -5.18
N LEU A 235 -13.51 16.31 -4.77
CA LEU A 235 -12.73 17.14 -5.67
C LEU A 235 -12.03 16.19 -6.68
N THR A 236 -12.55 16.12 -7.90
CA THR A 236 -12.01 15.35 -9.04
C THR A 236 -10.87 16.08 -9.70
#